data_80ccd6cf1ea2395ff37cf4cf3b10e197
#
_entry.id   80ccd6cf1ea2395ff37cf4cf3b10e197
#
_cell.length_a   1.000
_cell.length_b   1.000
_cell.length_c   1.000
_cell.angle_alpha   90.00
_cell.angle_beta   90.00
_cell.angle_gamma   90.00
#
_symmetry.space_group_name_H-M   'P 1'
#
loop_
_entity.id
_entity.type
_entity.pdbx_description
1 polymer ?
#
loop_
_entity_poly.entity_id
_entity_poly.type
_entity_poly.pdbx_seq_one_letter_code
_entity_poly.pdbx_strand_id
1 'polypeptide(L)'
;MIAPLSWAQSLRREADCTGILVGTAVRTSQFSESAYATTLVREFNMMQAEDVMKWSTIRPDRQTFNFTLGDQVVDFAQAHDMKVRGHTLVWGRHNPEWLNGADYNPGMLSELLRDHITKVVQHYRGKVFAWDVVNEALDENGEFRSSIWYDRPGIGLAGKGNAYIEQAFRWTHAADPDVLLFYNDAEGEAVNHKSDAIYAMVKDFKRRGVPIDGIGLQMHIFDLQPNVASIAANINRFTALGVQVHITELDVALPTDASGNLRNPSDLLKQAEIYRQIAATCLSHRGCTALQTWGFTDKYSWIRSFFRGNKGSALLFDNKYNPKPAYRALKEAFGTAGCSP
;
A
#
# COMPACT_ATOMS: atom_id res chain seq x y z
N MET A 1 11.39 -7.46 -32.63
CA MET A 1 11.61 -8.22 -31.37
C MET A 1 12.32 -7.30 -30.42
N ILE A 2 11.70 -6.92 -29.30
CA ILE A 2 12.36 -6.16 -28.23
C ILE A 2 13.18 -7.18 -27.44
N ALA A 3 14.47 -6.94 -27.28
CA ALA A 3 15.35 -7.81 -26.48
C ALA A 3 14.79 -7.89 -25.03
N PRO A 4 14.85 -9.06 -24.36
CA PRO A 4 14.44 -9.15 -22.97
C PRO A 4 15.30 -8.21 -22.12
N LEU A 5 14.65 -7.43 -21.24
CA LEU A 5 15.34 -6.56 -20.28
C LEU A 5 16.31 -7.38 -19.44
N SER A 6 17.58 -6.99 -19.41
CA SER A 6 18.58 -7.64 -18.55
C SER A 6 18.43 -7.13 -17.11
N TRP A 7 18.90 -7.91 -16.12
CA TRP A 7 18.99 -7.49 -14.72
C TRP A 7 19.74 -6.16 -14.55
N ALA A 8 20.74 -5.93 -15.41
CA ALA A 8 21.52 -4.69 -15.43
C ALA A 8 20.72 -3.42 -15.82
N GLN A 9 19.46 -3.61 -16.27
CA GLN A 9 18.61 -2.52 -16.75
C GLN A 9 17.20 -2.56 -16.12
N SER A 10 17.06 -3.18 -14.93
CA SER A 10 15.78 -3.31 -14.22
C SER A 10 15.43 -2.07 -13.39
N LEU A 11 14.16 -1.87 -13.11
CA LEU A 11 13.69 -0.84 -12.17
C LEU A 11 14.25 -1.09 -10.76
N ARG A 12 14.32 -2.36 -10.32
CA ARG A 12 14.91 -2.75 -9.04
C ARG A 12 16.33 -2.22 -8.87
N ARG A 13 17.19 -2.40 -9.88
CA ARG A 13 18.57 -1.91 -9.84
C ARG A 13 18.64 -0.39 -9.70
N GLU A 14 17.84 0.33 -10.49
CA GLU A 14 17.82 1.80 -10.39
C GLU A 14 17.33 2.25 -8.99
N ALA A 15 16.34 1.56 -8.43
CA ALA A 15 15.84 1.83 -7.09
C ALA A 15 16.89 1.54 -6.00
N ASP A 16 17.59 0.40 -6.09
CA ASP A 16 18.65 0.04 -5.15
C ASP A 16 19.74 1.10 -5.06
N CYS A 17 20.04 1.81 -6.16
CA CYS A 17 21.01 2.92 -6.18
C CYS A 17 20.51 4.16 -5.45
N THR A 18 19.20 4.39 -5.38
CA THR A 18 18.62 5.55 -4.69
C THR A 18 18.40 5.33 -3.20
N GLY A 19 18.41 4.07 -2.75
CA GLY A 19 18.01 3.67 -1.42
C GLY A 19 16.50 3.74 -1.14
N ILE A 20 15.68 4.02 -2.17
CA ILE A 20 14.21 3.98 -2.08
C ILE A 20 13.72 2.59 -2.51
N LEU A 21 12.85 1.99 -1.68
CA LEU A 21 12.25 0.71 -2.04
C LEU A 21 11.25 0.88 -3.18
N VAL A 22 11.33 0.00 -4.18
CA VAL A 22 10.31 -0.10 -5.22
C VAL A 22 9.57 -1.42 -5.09
N GLY A 23 8.24 -1.36 -4.99
CA GLY A 23 7.43 -2.53 -4.68
C GLY A 23 6.17 -2.68 -5.51
N THR A 24 5.47 -3.79 -5.27
CA THR A 24 4.16 -4.04 -5.86
C THR A 24 3.30 -4.95 -4.99
N ALA A 25 1.97 -4.80 -5.06
CA ALA A 25 1.04 -5.76 -4.48
C ALA A 25 1.04 -7.06 -5.30
N VAL A 26 0.91 -8.21 -4.61
CA VAL A 26 0.99 -9.54 -5.21
C VAL A 26 -0.11 -10.46 -4.71
N ARG A 27 -0.47 -11.45 -5.54
CA ARG A 27 -1.32 -12.59 -5.18
C ARG A 27 -0.53 -13.88 -5.32
N THR A 28 -0.56 -14.72 -4.32
CA THR A 28 0.17 -16.01 -4.28
C THR A 28 -0.20 -16.95 -5.43
N SER A 29 -1.46 -16.91 -5.89
CA SER A 29 -1.95 -17.72 -7.02
C SER A 29 -1.21 -17.47 -8.33
N GLN A 30 -0.47 -16.35 -8.46
CA GLN A 30 0.26 -15.99 -9.68
C GLN A 30 1.74 -16.38 -9.62
N PHE A 31 2.25 -16.81 -8.47
CA PHE A 31 3.68 -17.18 -8.34
C PHE A 31 4.09 -18.39 -9.21
N SER A 32 3.15 -19.27 -9.54
CA SER A 32 3.38 -20.39 -10.45
C SER A 32 3.47 -19.99 -11.93
N GLU A 33 3.05 -18.77 -12.30
CA GLU A 33 3.21 -18.23 -13.65
C GLU A 33 4.64 -17.71 -13.84
N SER A 34 5.44 -18.40 -14.64
CA SER A 34 6.86 -18.07 -14.83
C SER A 34 7.11 -16.63 -15.27
N ALA A 35 6.30 -16.10 -16.20
CA ALA A 35 6.42 -14.72 -16.64
C ALA A 35 6.13 -13.71 -15.54
N TYR A 36 5.14 -13.98 -14.66
CA TYR A 36 4.84 -13.18 -13.50
C TYR A 36 5.99 -13.18 -12.50
N ALA A 37 6.41 -14.36 -12.05
CA ALA A 37 7.47 -14.51 -11.05
C ALA A 37 8.80 -13.89 -11.53
N THR A 38 9.20 -14.17 -12.78
CA THR A 38 10.42 -13.61 -13.36
C THR A 38 10.38 -12.09 -13.44
N THR A 39 9.25 -11.49 -13.85
CA THR A 39 9.10 -10.04 -13.91
C THR A 39 9.12 -9.42 -12.51
N LEU A 40 8.40 -10.02 -11.56
CA LEU A 40 8.33 -9.55 -10.17
C LEU A 40 9.74 -9.47 -9.56
N VAL A 41 10.49 -10.55 -9.60
CA VAL A 41 11.84 -10.64 -9.00
C VAL A 41 12.82 -9.68 -9.66
N ARG A 42 12.75 -9.53 -10.99
CA ARG A 42 13.64 -8.67 -11.75
C ARG A 42 13.42 -7.19 -11.45
N GLU A 43 12.15 -6.77 -11.28
CA GLU A 43 11.79 -5.35 -11.29
C GLU A 43 11.57 -4.74 -9.90
N PHE A 44 11.37 -5.56 -8.86
CA PHE A 44 11.00 -5.06 -7.54
C PHE A 44 11.91 -5.61 -6.44
N ASN A 45 12.18 -4.79 -5.42
CA ASN A 45 12.91 -5.18 -4.20
C ASN A 45 12.01 -5.22 -2.96
N MET A 46 10.71 -4.97 -3.14
CA MET A 46 9.69 -5.02 -2.09
C MET A 46 8.39 -5.59 -2.65
N MET A 47 7.61 -6.24 -1.82
CA MET A 47 6.27 -6.73 -2.15
C MET A 47 5.31 -6.62 -0.97
N GLN A 48 4.02 -6.61 -1.28
CA GLN A 48 2.91 -6.55 -0.33
C GLN A 48 1.87 -7.58 -0.72
N ALA A 49 1.31 -8.29 0.26
CA ALA A 49 0.17 -9.17 0.00
C ALA A 49 -1.07 -8.34 -0.35
N GLU A 50 -1.71 -8.60 -1.49
CA GLU A 50 -2.95 -7.89 -1.87
C GLU A 50 -4.11 -8.28 -0.93
N ASP A 51 -4.25 -9.57 -0.58
CA ASP A 51 -5.38 -10.08 0.19
C ASP A 51 -4.99 -11.01 1.35
N VAL A 52 -3.93 -11.82 1.19
CA VAL A 52 -3.70 -12.98 2.04
C VAL A 52 -3.23 -12.67 3.46
N MET A 53 -2.88 -11.41 3.76
CA MET A 53 -2.59 -10.95 5.12
C MET A 53 -3.75 -10.18 5.78
N LYS A 54 -4.90 -10.07 5.11
CA LYS A 54 -6.11 -9.46 5.68
C LYS A 54 -6.83 -10.41 6.65
N TRP A 55 -7.64 -9.87 7.55
CA TRP A 55 -8.38 -10.61 8.57
C TRP A 55 -9.11 -11.83 8.05
N SER A 56 -9.88 -11.69 6.97
CA SER A 56 -10.71 -12.77 6.43
C SER A 56 -9.92 -13.99 6.00
N THR A 57 -8.67 -13.81 5.58
CA THR A 57 -7.79 -14.92 5.18
C THR A 57 -7.01 -15.48 6.36
N ILE A 58 -6.41 -14.60 7.18
CA ILE A 58 -5.59 -15.03 8.32
C ILE A 58 -6.46 -15.63 9.43
N ARG A 59 -7.66 -15.08 9.68
CA ARG A 59 -8.54 -15.54 10.75
C ARG A 59 -9.94 -15.87 10.22
N PRO A 60 -10.08 -16.99 9.49
CA PRO A 60 -11.33 -17.36 8.83
C PRO A 60 -12.48 -17.68 9.81
N ASP A 61 -12.14 -18.03 11.04
CA ASP A 61 -13.06 -18.15 12.18
C ASP A 61 -12.47 -17.59 13.46
N ARG A 62 -13.26 -17.56 14.54
CA ARG A 62 -12.85 -16.91 15.81
C ARG A 62 -11.60 -17.52 16.44
N GLN A 63 -11.37 -18.81 16.25
CA GLN A 63 -10.34 -19.58 16.96
C GLN A 63 -9.12 -19.89 16.08
N THR A 64 -9.30 -19.97 14.76
CA THR A 64 -8.28 -20.42 13.82
C THR A 64 -7.49 -19.25 13.27
N PHE A 65 -6.17 -19.37 13.30
CA PHE A 65 -5.24 -18.53 12.53
C PHE A 65 -4.60 -19.38 11.43
N ASN A 66 -4.74 -18.94 10.18
CA ASN A 66 -4.16 -19.58 9.01
C ASN A 66 -3.17 -18.64 8.32
N PHE A 67 -1.90 -18.89 8.51
CA PHE A 67 -0.81 -18.09 7.93
C PHE A 67 -0.30 -18.66 6.61
N THR A 68 -0.77 -19.82 6.16
CA THR A 68 -0.22 -20.57 5.01
C THR A 68 0.00 -19.71 3.77
N LEU A 69 -0.99 -18.90 3.37
CA LEU A 69 -0.86 -18.07 2.17
C LEU A 69 0.02 -16.83 2.41
N GLY A 70 -0.03 -16.26 3.61
CA GLY A 70 0.85 -15.15 3.99
C GLY A 70 2.31 -15.59 4.08
N ASP A 71 2.56 -16.81 4.60
CA ASP A 71 3.90 -17.41 4.65
C ASP A 71 4.47 -17.62 3.23
N GLN A 72 3.66 -18.03 2.25
CA GLN A 72 4.10 -18.12 0.85
C GLN A 72 4.60 -16.78 0.30
N VAL A 73 3.98 -15.64 0.68
CA VAL A 73 4.48 -14.31 0.29
C VAL A 73 5.83 -14.03 0.93
N VAL A 74 5.96 -14.32 2.22
CA VAL A 74 7.21 -14.10 2.97
C VAL A 74 8.33 -14.99 2.45
N ASP A 75 8.06 -16.28 2.26
CA ASP A 75 9.06 -17.25 1.75
C ASP A 75 9.53 -16.87 0.34
N PHE A 76 8.59 -16.46 -0.53
CA PHE A 76 8.96 -16.00 -1.87
C PHE A 76 9.84 -14.73 -1.79
N ALA A 77 9.48 -13.77 -0.96
CA ALA A 77 10.25 -12.55 -0.79
C ALA A 77 11.68 -12.85 -0.27
N GLN A 78 11.81 -13.68 0.76
CA GLN A 78 13.09 -14.06 1.34
C GLN A 78 13.98 -14.81 0.34
N ALA A 79 13.39 -15.72 -0.46
CA ALA A 79 14.12 -16.45 -1.50
C ALA A 79 14.69 -15.55 -2.62
N HIS A 80 14.22 -14.29 -2.71
CA HIS A 80 14.59 -13.36 -3.77
C HIS A 80 15.11 -12.02 -3.24
N ASP A 81 15.52 -11.95 -1.97
CA ASP A 81 16.05 -10.74 -1.30
C ASP A 81 15.12 -9.53 -1.45
N MET A 82 13.82 -9.74 -1.23
CA MET A 82 12.79 -8.70 -1.26
C MET A 82 12.30 -8.39 0.15
N LYS A 83 11.94 -7.14 0.40
CA LYS A 83 11.25 -6.74 1.64
C LYS A 83 9.76 -7.06 1.56
N VAL A 84 9.12 -7.34 2.70
CA VAL A 84 7.67 -7.55 2.79
C VAL A 84 7.03 -6.45 3.60
N ARG A 85 6.03 -5.75 3.01
CA ARG A 85 5.11 -4.88 3.73
C ARG A 85 3.85 -5.66 4.08
N GLY A 86 3.46 -5.67 5.34
CA GLY A 86 2.23 -6.32 5.82
C GLY A 86 1.00 -5.42 5.63
N HIS A 87 -0.06 -5.95 5.04
CA HIS A 87 -1.31 -5.23 4.78
C HIS A 87 -2.51 -6.13 5.06
N THR A 88 -3.33 -5.84 6.00
CA THR A 88 -3.37 -4.76 6.99
C THR A 88 -3.92 -5.33 8.31
N LEU A 89 -3.50 -4.77 9.44
CA LEU A 89 -3.92 -5.30 10.74
C LEU A 89 -5.35 -4.88 11.12
N VAL A 90 -5.74 -3.63 10.84
CA VAL A 90 -7.07 -3.09 11.15
C VAL A 90 -7.66 -2.38 9.93
N TRP A 91 -8.77 -2.89 9.43
CA TRP A 91 -9.53 -2.26 8.37
C TRP A 91 -11.04 -2.46 8.58
N GLY A 92 -11.78 -1.39 8.71
CA GLY A 92 -13.22 -1.43 8.99
C GLY A 92 -14.07 -2.04 7.87
N ARG A 93 -13.53 -2.10 6.64
CA ARG A 93 -14.26 -2.54 5.45
C ARG A 93 -14.02 -4.00 5.04
N HIS A 94 -13.02 -4.67 5.63
CA HIS A 94 -12.61 -6.02 5.22
C HIS A 94 -12.46 -6.95 6.41
N ASN A 95 -13.59 -7.23 7.07
CA ASN A 95 -13.66 -8.16 8.19
C ASN A 95 -14.29 -9.48 7.75
N PRO A 96 -13.96 -10.62 8.38
CA PRO A 96 -14.64 -11.89 8.13
C PRO A 96 -16.11 -11.83 8.61
N GLU A 97 -16.96 -12.65 7.98
CA GLU A 97 -18.39 -12.66 8.27
C GLU A 97 -18.69 -12.95 9.75
N TRP A 98 -17.96 -13.89 10.36
CA TRP A 98 -18.14 -14.23 11.77
C TRP A 98 -17.93 -13.05 12.72
N LEU A 99 -17.08 -12.08 12.32
CA LEU A 99 -16.80 -10.89 13.11
C LEU A 99 -17.90 -9.83 12.94
N ASN A 100 -18.45 -9.69 11.73
CA ASN A 100 -19.51 -8.70 11.46
C ASN A 100 -20.90 -9.16 11.91
N GLY A 101 -21.12 -10.47 12.02
CA GLY A 101 -22.43 -11.07 12.26
C GLY A 101 -22.76 -11.37 13.72
N ALA A 102 -21.91 -11.06 14.70
CA ALA A 102 -22.12 -11.40 16.10
C ALA A 102 -22.31 -10.17 16.99
N ASP A 103 -23.10 -10.34 18.05
CA ASP A 103 -23.28 -9.32 19.08
C ASP A 103 -22.05 -9.28 20.00
N TYR A 104 -21.16 -8.35 19.73
CA TYR A 104 -20.01 -8.08 20.58
C TYR A 104 -20.25 -6.84 21.44
N ASN A 105 -19.82 -6.91 22.71
CA ASN A 105 -19.62 -5.70 23.49
C ASN A 105 -18.23 -5.10 23.24
N PRO A 106 -17.98 -3.83 23.57
CA PRO A 106 -16.71 -3.16 23.34
C PRO A 106 -15.49 -3.86 23.96
N GLY A 107 -15.64 -4.46 25.14
CA GLY A 107 -14.56 -5.19 25.81
C GLY A 107 -14.13 -6.43 25.01
N MET A 108 -15.11 -7.22 24.56
CA MET A 108 -14.85 -8.40 23.71
C MET A 108 -14.17 -8.04 22.40
N LEU A 109 -14.57 -6.94 21.75
CA LEU A 109 -13.93 -6.47 20.51
C LEU A 109 -12.53 -5.97 20.77
N SER A 110 -12.30 -5.27 21.87
CA SER A 110 -10.96 -4.83 22.26
C SER A 110 -10.00 -6.02 22.45
N GLU A 111 -10.45 -7.07 23.13
CA GLU A 111 -9.68 -8.30 23.31
C GLU A 111 -9.41 -9.02 21.99
N LEU A 112 -10.43 -9.16 21.12
CA LEU A 112 -10.30 -9.79 19.81
C LEU A 112 -9.33 -9.05 18.91
N LEU A 113 -9.40 -7.72 18.89
CA LEU A 113 -8.49 -6.88 18.11
C LEU A 113 -7.04 -7.00 18.60
N ARG A 114 -6.85 -6.92 19.92
CA ARG A 114 -5.53 -7.08 20.53
C ARG A 114 -4.95 -8.46 20.26
N ASP A 115 -5.74 -9.52 20.42
CA ASP A 115 -5.32 -10.90 20.17
C ASP A 115 -4.90 -11.08 18.70
N HIS A 116 -5.69 -10.55 17.74
CA HIS A 116 -5.34 -10.60 16.33
C HIS A 116 -4.03 -9.89 16.02
N ILE A 117 -3.93 -8.62 16.41
CA ILE A 117 -2.71 -7.83 16.18
C ILE A 117 -1.49 -8.55 16.77
N THR A 118 -1.59 -8.99 18.02
CA THR A 118 -0.48 -9.64 18.72
C THR A 118 -0.01 -10.90 17.99
N LYS A 119 -0.94 -11.79 17.65
CA LYS A 119 -0.60 -13.07 16.99
C LYS A 119 -0.06 -12.89 15.58
N VAL A 120 -0.66 -11.99 14.79
CA VAL A 120 -0.22 -11.74 13.42
C VAL A 120 1.17 -11.11 13.41
N VAL A 121 1.38 -10.08 14.21
CA VAL A 121 2.66 -9.37 14.25
C VAL A 121 3.77 -10.27 14.79
N GLN A 122 3.51 -11.06 15.85
CA GLN A 122 4.48 -12.01 16.38
C GLN A 122 4.84 -13.13 15.39
N HIS A 123 3.88 -13.63 14.61
CA HIS A 123 4.13 -14.65 13.58
C HIS A 123 5.11 -14.14 12.49
N TYR A 124 4.96 -12.87 12.10
CA TYR A 124 5.80 -12.26 11.06
C TYR A 124 6.99 -11.44 11.60
N ARG A 125 7.25 -11.50 12.91
CA ARG A 125 8.35 -10.75 13.52
C ARG A 125 9.70 -11.05 12.87
N GLY A 126 10.41 -9.97 12.49
CA GLY A 126 11.70 -10.06 11.79
C GLY A 126 11.60 -10.46 10.30
N LYS A 127 10.39 -10.72 9.78
CA LYS A 127 10.15 -11.08 8.37
C LYS A 127 9.42 -9.96 7.60
N VAL A 128 8.51 -9.25 8.25
CA VAL A 128 7.82 -8.08 7.72
C VAL A 128 8.53 -6.83 8.21
N PHE A 129 8.89 -5.90 7.32
CA PHE A 129 9.65 -4.71 7.70
C PHE A 129 8.77 -3.51 8.07
N ALA A 130 7.53 -3.49 7.60
CA ALA A 130 6.56 -2.43 7.85
C ALA A 130 5.13 -2.98 7.83
N TRP A 131 4.26 -2.49 8.72
CA TRP A 131 2.83 -2.81 8.76
C TRP A 131 1.96 -1.60 8.46
N ASP A 132 0.96 -1.79 7.64
CA ASP A 132 -0.24 -0.95 7.63
C ASP A 132 -1.07 -1.33 8.86
N VAL A 133 -0.85 -0.59 9.96
CA VAL A 133 -1.52 -0.89 11.24
C VAL A 133 -3.01 -0.62 11.14
N VAL A 134 -3.38 0.53 10.62
CA VAL A 134 -4.77 0.91 10.35
C VAL A 134 -4.90 1.43 8.93
N ASN A 135 -5.89 0.89 8.21
CA ASN A 135 -6.20 1.26 6.83
C ASN A 135 -7.56 1.95 6.74
N GLU A 136 -7.62 3.08 6.02
CA GLU A 136 -8.85 3.79 5.62
C GLU A 136 -9.82 4.11 6.77
N ALA A 137 -9.31 4.65 7.85
CA ALA A 137 -10.14 4.99 9.00
C ALA A 137 -10.96 6.28 8.82
N LEU A 138 -10.59 7.13 7.86
CA LEU A 138 -11.24 8.42 7.61
C LEU A 138 -12.01 8.42 6.29
N ASP A 139 -13.10 9.18 6.23
CA ASP A 139 -13.83 9.44 5.00
C ASP A 139 -13.21 10.64 4.23
N GLU A 140 -13.82 11.03 3.12
CA GLU A 140 -13.37 12.13 2.27
C GLU A 140 -13.43 13.52 2.96
N ASN A 141 -14.22 13.65 4.02
CA ASN A 141 -14.32 14.87 4.81
C ASN A 141 -13.33 14.91 5.98
N GLY A 142 -12.57 13.82 6.19
CA GLY A 142 -11.66 13.67 7.32
C GLY A 142 -12.32 13.23 8.63
N GLU A 143 -13.57 12.76 8.57
CA GLU A 143 -14.30 12.20 9.69
C GLU A 143 -14.05 10.70 9.84
N PHE A 144 -14.14 10.17 11.07
CA PHE A 144 -13.95 8.74 11.29
C PHE A 144 -15.06 7.91 10.65
N ARG A 145 -14.70 6.97 9.81
CA ARG A 145 -15.66 6.01 9.24
C ARG A 145 -16.24 5.14 10.32
N SER A 146 -17.57 5.03 10.30
CA SER A 146 -18.28 4.06 11.16
C SER A 146 -17.84 2.63 10.86
N SER A 147 -17.50 1.88 11.90
CA SER A 147 -17.01 0.51 11.77
C SER A 147 -17.16 -0.27 13.06
N ILE A 148 -17.02 -1.60 12.97
CA ILE A 148 -17.00 -2.48 14.16
C ILE A 148 -15.90 -2.09 15.15
N TRP A 149 -14.80 -1.50 14.68
CA TRP A 149 -13.66 -1.12 15.50
C TRP A 149 -13.83 0.25 16.17
N TYR A 150 -14.58 1.17 15.54
CA TYR A 150 -14.74 2.54 16.02
C TYR A 150 -15.98 2.70 16.89
N ASP A 151 -17.19 2.51 16.34
CA ASP A 151 -18.48 2.91 16.94
C ASP A 151 -19.62 1.90 16.81
N ARG A 152 -19.44 0.76 16.12
CA ARG A 152 -20.50 -0.26 15.91
C ARG A 152 -20.10 -1.66 16.33
N PRO A 153 -20.02 -1.95 17.61
CA PRO A 153 -20.07 -1.08 18.78
C PRO A 153 -18.74 -0.38 19.12
N GLY A 154 -17.66 -0.66 18.39
CA GLY A 154 -16.31 -0.19 18.65
C GLY A 154 -15.63 -0.90 19.82
N ILE A 155 -14.38 -0.55 20.08
CA ILE A 155 -13.57 -1.13 21.18
C ILE A 155 -13.68 -0.32 22.49
N GLY A 156 -14.75 0.48 22.64
CA GLY A 156 -15.00 1.30 23.84
C GLY A 156 -14.33 2.68 23.80
N LEU A 157 -13.85 3.11 22.64
CA LEU A 157 -13.12 4.38 22.45
C LEU A 157 -13.85 5.34 21.49
N ALA A 158 -15.10 5.05 21.10
CA ALA A 158 -15.93 5.94 20.29
C ALA A 158 -16.09 7.30 20.98
N GLY A 159 -16.06 8.37 20.18
CA GLY A 159 -16.13 9.74 20.72
C GLY A 159 -14.85 10.25 21.39
N LYS A 160 -13.79 9.43 21.43
CA LYS A 160 -12.46 9.83 21.96
C LYS A 160 -11.46 10.11 20.82
N GLY A 161 -11.95 10.60 19.69
CA GLY A 161 -11.13 10.91 18.51
C GLY A 161 -10.39 9.69 17.97
N ASN A 162 -9.09 9.82 17.76
CA ASN A 162 -8.21 8.78 17.20
C ASN A 162 -7.76 7.69 18.19
N ALA A 163 -8.37 7.61 19.38
CA ALA A 163 -7.89 6.74 20.46
C ALA A 163 -7.87 5.24 20.09
N TYR A 164 -8.80 4.74 19.25
CA TYR A 164 -8.78 3.35 18.83
C TYR A 164 -7.63 3.05 17.85
N ILE A 165 -7.26 4.02 17.01
CA ILE A 165 -6.11 3.94 16.10
C ILE A 165 -4.83 3.91 16.93
N GLU A 166 -4.68 4.86 17.88
CA GLU A 166 -3.55 4.87 18.82
C GLU A 166 -3.39 3.52 19.52
N GLN A 167 -4.50 2.93 19.99
CA GLN A 167 -4.45 1.66 20.71
C GLN A 167 -3.94 0.53 19.81
N ALA A 168 -4.32 0.49 18.52
CA ALA A 168 -3.81 -0.47 17.56
C ALA A 168 -2.29 -0.33 17.35
N PHE A 169 -1.80 0.91 17.20
CA PHE A 169 -0.37 1.20 17.09
C PHE A 169 0.42 0.75 18.32
N ARG A 170 -0.08 1.02 19.53
CA ARG A 170 0.57 0.59 20.78
C ARG A 170 0.62 -0.93 20.91
N TRP A 171 -0.43 -1.66 20.53
CA TRP A 171 -0.43 -3.12 20.55
C TRP A 171 0.52 -3.70 19.51
N THR A 172 0.60 -3.11 18.32
CA THR A 172 1.51 -3.54 17.27
C THR A 172 2.96 -3.37 17.72
N HIS A 173 3.32 -2.20 18.24
CA HIS A 173 4.67 -1.93 18.78
C HIS A 173 5.03 -2.85 19.96
N ALA A 174 4.07 -3.15 20.83
CA ALA A 174 4.29 -4.09 21.92
C ALA A 174 4.56 -5.53 21.44
N ALA A 175 3.99 -5.92 20.29
CA ALA A 175 4.19 -7.24 19.70
C ALA A 175 5.51 -7.35 18.92
N ASP A 176 5.92 -6.27 18.24
CA ASP A 176 7.21 -6.14 17.54
C ASP A 176 7.68 -4.67 17.60
N PRO A 177 8.65 -4.34 18.48
CA PRO A 177 9.15 -2.98 18.60
C PRO A 177 10.07 -2.52 17.46
N ASP A 178 10.53 -3.45 16.61
CA ASP A 178 11.51 -3.18 15.55
C ASP A 178 10.86 -2.95 14.17
N VAL A 179 9.57 -3.30 14.01
CA VAL A 179 8.84 -3.14 12.75
C VAL A 179 8.34 -1.71 12.58
N LEU A 180 8.38 -1.19 11.35
CA LEU A 180 7.87 0.16 11.05
C LEU A 180 6.33 0.16 11.00
N LEU A 181 5.71 1.18 11.62
CA LEU A 181 4.26 1.29 11.80
C LEU A 181 3.67 2.43 10.98
N PHE A 182 2.76 2.10 10.07
CA PHE A 182 2.14 3.04 9.14
C PHE A 182 0.63 3.15 9.34
N TYR A 183 0.10 4.36 9.16
CA TYR A 183 -1.29 4.61 8.84
C TYR A 183 -1.42 4.72 7.32
N ASN A 184 -2.30 3.97 6.68
CA ASN A 184 -2.47 3.94 5.22
C ASN A 184 -3.86 4.41 4.82
N ASP A 185 -3.97 5.31 3.84
CA ASP A 185 -5.29 5.78 3.37
C ASP A 185 -5.25 6.24 1.91
N ALA A 186 -6.43 6.23 1.26
CA ALA A 186 -6.68 6.78 -0.07
C ALA A 186 -7.18 8.22 0.01
N GLU A 187 -7.15 8.93 -1.11
CA GLU A 187 -7.75 10.28 -1.27
C GLU A 187 -7.18 11.34 -0.32
N GLY A 188 -6.08 11.01 0.38
CA GLY A 188 -5.30 11.91 1.23
C GLY A 188 -3.93 12.27 0.65
N GLU A 189 -3.71 12.06 -0.65
CA GLU A 189 -2.42 12.25 -1.32
C GLU A 189 -2.04 13.72 -1.48
N ALA A 190 -3.01 14.55 -1.90
CA ALA A 190 -2.86 16.00 -1.98
C ALA A 190 -3.29 16.69 -0.66
N VAL A 191 -2.99 17.96 -0.51
CA VAL A 191 -3.51 18.78 0.59
C VAL A 191 -5.00 18.99 0.40
N ASN A 192 -5.80 18.41 1.31
CA ASN A 192 -7.26 18.49 1.36
C ASN A 192 -7.75 18.23 2.79
N HIS A 193 -9.08 18.30 3.02
CA HIS A 193 -9.67 18.09 4.36
C HIS A 193 -9.27 16.74 4.99
N LYS A 194 -9.25 15.65 4.20
CA LYS A 194 -8.86 14.34 4.68
C LYS A 194 -7.39 14.29 5.10
N SER A 195 -6.50 14.79 4.23
CA SER A 195 -5.06 14.85 4.55
C SER A 195 -4.76 15.82 5.70
N ASP A 196 -5.57 16.85 5.91
CA ASP A 196 -5.45 17.74 7.08
C ASP A 196 -5.82 17.01 8.38
N ALA A 197 -6.87 16.19 8.35
CA ALA A 197 -7.26 15.36 9.50
C ALA A 197 -6.19 14.31 9.82
N ILE A 198 -5.64 13.62 8.77
CA ILE A 198 -4.52 12.69 8.94
C ILE A 198 -3.29 13.41 9.51
N TYR A 199 -2.95 14.58 8.99
CA TYR A 199 -1.82 15.38 9.48
C TYR A 199 -2.00 15.77 10.95
N ALA A 200 -3.19 16.23 11.34
CA ALA A 200 -3.50 16.57 12.72
C ALA A 200 -3.37 15.36 13.66
N MET A 201 -3.85 14.18 13.23
CA MET A 201 -3.71 12.92 13.97
C MET A 201 -2.24 12.53 14.15
N VAL A 202 -1.45 12.51 13.07
CA VAL A 202 -0.02 12.16 13.13
C VAL A 202 0.76 13.13 14.00
N LYS A 203 0.50 14.43 13.89
CA LYS A 203 1.11 15.47 14.74
C LYS A 203 0.80 15.24 16.21
N ASP A 204 -0.45 14.93 16.55
CA ASP A 204 -0.85 14.59 17.91
C ASP A 204 -0.17 13.32 18.41
N PHE A 205 -0.11 12.27 17.59
CA PHE A 205 0.57 11.03 17.91
C PHE A 205 2.06 11.25 18.21
N LYS A 206 2.77 11.97 17.35
CA LYS A 206 4.18 12.32 17.59
C LYS A 206 4.36 13.07 18.91
N ARG A 207 3.52 14.07 19.19
CA ARG A 207 3.56 14.86 20.43
C ARG A 207 3.34 14.00 21.69
N ARG A 208 2.48 12.96 21.60
CA ARG A 208 2.14 12.07 22.73
C ARG A 208 2.99 10.80 22.81
N GLY A 209 3.99 10.65 21.93
CA GLY A 209 4.85 9.46 21.91
C GLY A 209 4.08 8.18 21.50
N VAL A 210 3.09 8.29 20.62
CA VAL A 210 2.48 7.11 19.97
C VAL A 210 3.46 6.58 18.93
N PRO A 211 3.72 5.28 18.89
CA PRO A 211 4.71 4.69 17.99
C PRO A 211 4.19 4.64 16.54
N ILE A 212 4.26 5.79 15.85
CA ILE A 212 3.97 5.91 14.42
C ILE A 212 5.25 6.31 13.69
N ASP A 213 5.64 5.51 12.70
CA ASP A 213 6.85 5.70 11.90
C ASP A 213 6.56 6.33 10.55
N GLY A 214 5.36 6.15 10.01
CA GLY A 214 5.04 6.67 8.70
C GLY A 214 3.56 6.72 8.36
N ILE A 215 3.31 7.29 7.18
CA ILE A 215 2.02 7.24 6.51
C ILE A 215 2.17 6.60 5.13
N GLY A 216 1.16 5.84 4.73
CA GLY A 216 0.97 5.35 3.37
C GLY A 216 -0.03 6.24 2.64
N LEU A 217 0.38 6.73 1.48
CA LEU A 217 -0.47 7.40 0.50
C LEU A 217 -0.78 6.38 -0.59
N GLN A 218 -2.04 5.91 -0.70
CA GLN A 218 -2.39 4.83 -1.65
C GLN A 218 -2.08 5.23 -3.09
N MET A 219 -2.40 6.44 -3.49
CA MET A 219 -2.09 6.99 -4.81
C MET A 219 -2.84 6.30 -5.96
N HIS A 220 -4.10 5.92 -5.74
CA HIS A 220 -4.98 5.47 -6.82
C HIS A 220 -5.43 6.68 -7.67
N ILE A 221 -4.91 6.80 -8.88
CA ILE A 221 -5.16 7.96 -9.76
C ILE A 221 -6.17 7.57 -10.84
N PHE A 222 -7.35 8.17 -10.76
CA PHE A 222 -8.47 7.87 -11.65
C PHE A 222 -8.75 8.97 -12.68
N ASP A 223 -8.02 10.08 -12.63
CA ASP A 223 -8.00 11.10 -13.67
C ASP A 223 -6.55 11.37 -14.12
N LEU A 224 -6.40 12.04 -15.26
CA LEU A 224 -5.08 12.29 -15.85
C LEU A 224 -4.52 13.68 -15.52
N GLN A 225 -5.02 14.32 -14.46
CA GLN A 225 -4.61 15.65 -14.02
C GLN A 225 -4.42 15.75 -12.50
N PRO A 226 -3.61 14.84 -11.88
CA PRO A 226 -3.36 14.94 -10.44
C PRO A 226 -2.61 16.25 -10.12
N ASN A 227 -2.97 16.87 -8.99
CA ASN A 227 -2.26 18.05 -8.52
C ASN A 227 -0.93 17.64 -7.85
N VAL A 228 0.08 17.38 -8.67
CA VAL A 228 1.40 16.90 -8.20
C VAL A 228 2.08 17.89 -7.25
N ALA A 229 1.91 19.20 -7.47
CA ALA A 229 2.46 20.21 -6.57
C ALA A 229 1.84 20.13 -5.17
N SER A 230 0.52 19.88 -5.08
CA SER A 230 -0.16 19.68 -3.81
C SER A 230 0.23 18.36 -3.14
N ILE A 231 0.47 17.29 -3.92
CA ILE A 231 1.02 16.01 -3.41
C ILE A 231 2.42 16.24 -2.82
N ALA A 232 3.29 16.95 -3.52
CA ALA A 232 4.64 17.29 -3.02
C ALA A 232 4.58 18.09 -1.71
N ALA A 233 3.70 19.09 -1.62
CA ALA A 233 3.49 19.88 -0.41
C ALA A 233 3.01 18.99 0.75
N ASN A 234 2.14 18.02 0.47
CA ASN A 234 1.63 17.09 1.46
C ASN A 234 2.73 16.13 1.97
N ILE A 235 3.52 15.54 1.08
CA ILE A 235 4.68 14.73 1.44
C ILE A 235 5.64 15.54 2.32
N ASN A 236 5.95 16.77 1.93
CA ASN A 236 6.86 17.64 2.68
C ASN A 236 6.37 17.92 4.11
N ARG A 237 5.09 18.24 4.30
CA ARG A 237 4.57 18.51 5.65
C ARG A 237 4.57 17.27 6.56
N PHE A 238 4.28 16.07 6.02
CA PHE A 238 4.37 14.85 6.81
C PHE A 238 5.81 14.51 7.19
N THR A 239 6.74 14.57 6.25
CA THR A 239 8.16 14.32 6.52
C THR A 239 8.74 15.33 7.52
N ALA A 240 8.25 16.56 7.53
CA ALA A 240 8.61 17.58 8.52
C ALA A 240 8.15 17.23 9.95
N LEU A 241 7.16 16.33 10.14
CA LEU A 241 6.80 15.77 11.45
C LEU A 241 7.77 14.67 11.92
N GLY A 242 8.79 14.31 11.12
CA GLY A 242 9.71 13.21 11.39
C GLY A 242 9.08 11.83 11.20
N VAL A 243 8.12 11.69 10.27
CA VAL A 243 7.59 10.40 9.83
C VAL A 243 7.97 10.13 8.38
N GLN A 244 8.07 8.86 8.03
CA GLN A 244 8.28 8.44 6.64
C GLN A 244 6.97 8.56 5.85
N VAL A 245 7.10 8.74 4.54
CA VAL A 245 5.99 8.62 3.59
C VAL A 245 6.29 7.48 2.64
N HIS A 246 5.36 6.55 2.51
CA HIS A 246 5.37 5.53 1.45
C HIS A 246 4.24 5.80 0.47
N ILE A 247 4.52 5.74 -0.82
CA ILE A 247 3.49 5.59 -1.85
C ILE A 247 3.20 4.10 -1.93
N THR A 248 1.97 3.67 -1.62
CA THR A 248 1.70 2.28 -1.27
C THR A 248 0.94 1.48 -2.31
N GLU A 249 0.20 2.13 -3.22
CA GLU A 249 -0.78 1.44 -4.08
C GLU A 249 -0.92 2.13 -5.44
N LEU A 250 0.16 2.76 -5.95
CA LEU A 250 0.10 3.57 -7.17
C LEU A 250 -0.45 2.78 -8.36
N ASP A 251 -1.53 3.28 -8.90
CA ASP A 251 -2.02 2.95 -10.23
C ASP A 251 -2.63 4.20 -10.90
N VAL A 252 -2.58 4.24 -12.24
CA VAL A 252 -3.08 5.37 -13.03
C VAL A 252 -4.04 4.84 -14.08
N ALA A 253 -5.33 4.87 -13.80
CA ALA A 253 -6.36 4.24 -14.61
C ALA A 253 -6.68 5.05 -15.87
N LEU A 254 -6.66 4.39 -17.04
CA LEU A 254 -7.01 5.00 -18.32
C LEU A 254 -8.43 4.65 -18.74
N PRO A 255 -9.15 5.57 -19.44
CA PRO A 255 -10.46 5.30 -20.03
C PRO A 255 -10.37 4.17 -21.07
N THR A 256 -11.24 3.16 -20.93
CA THR A 256 -11.34 2.02 -21.86
C THR A 256 -12.77 1.87 -22.40
N ASP A 257 -12.90 1.13 -23.49
CA ASP A 257 -14.19 0.61 -23.97
C ASP A 257 -14.55 -0.72 -23.25
N ALA A 258 -15.72 -1.25 -23.52
CA ALA A 258 -16.19 -2.49 -22.92
C ALA A 258 -15.28 -3.71 -23.24
N SER A 259 -14.54 -3.67 -24.35
CA SER A 259 -13.57 -4.70 -24.72
C SER A 259 -12.21 -4.53 -24.03
N GLY A 260 -11.99 -3.38 -23.34
CA GLY A 260 -10.75 -3.04 -22.65
C GLY A 260 -9.71 -2.33 -23.51
N ASN A 261 -10.10 -1.91 -24.73
CA ASN A 261 -9.23 -1.09 -25.55
C ASN A 261 -9.23 0.36 -25.04
N LEU A 262 -8.08 1.02 -25.14
CA LEU A 262 -7.99 2.43 -24.80
C LEU A 262 -8.89 3.28 -25.69
N ARG A 263 -9.67 4.18 -25.08
CA ARG A 263 -10.45 5.15 -25.84
C ARG A 263 -9.57 6.15 -26.58
N ASN A 264 -8.42 6.47 -26.00
CA ASN A 264 -7.42 7.34 -26.62
C ASN A 264 -6.01 6.78 -26.34
N PRO A 265 -5.33 6.21 -27.37
CA PRO A 265 -3.99 5.66 -27.23
C PRO A 265 -2.93 6.67 -26.73
N SER A 266 -3.10 7.98 -26.98
CA SER A 266 -2.18 9.01 -26.51
C SER A 266 -2.18 9.17 -24.98
N ASP A 267 -3.22 8.67 -24.27
CA ASP A 267 -3.29 8.73 -22.82
C ASP A 267 -2.21 7.85 -22.13
N LEU A 268 -1.61 6.88 -22.86
CA LEU A 268 -0.42 6.17 -22.37
C LEU A 268 0.77 7.10 -22.08
N LEU A 269 0.93 8.18 -22.86
CA LEU A 269 1.99 9.15 -22.61
C LEU A 269 1.69 10.04 -21.41
N LYS A 270 0.43 10.41 -21.21
CA LYS A 270 -0.01 11.15 -20.02
C LYS A 270 0.16 10.28 -18.76
N GLN A 271 -0.23 8.99 -18.84
CA GLN A 271 0.00 8.03 -17.77
C GLN A 271 1.51 7.95 -17.41
N ALA A 272 2.36 7.82 -18.41
CA ALA A 272 3.81 7.75 -18.23
C ALA A 272 4.34 9.00 -17.52
N GLU A 273 3.88 10.19 -17.93
CA GLU A 273 4.28 11.45 -17.30
C GLU A 273 3.82 11.53 -15.84
N ILE A 274 2.61 11.04 -15.49
CA ILE A 274 2.14 10.99 -14.12
C ILE A 274 3.04 10.08 -13.27
N TYR A 275 3.33 8.85 -13.74
CA TYR A 275 4.25 7.94 -13.03
C TYR A 275 5.62 8.58 -12.80
N ARG A 276 6.16 9.27 -13.82
CA ARG A 276 7.43 9.99 -13.72
C ARG A 276 7.39 11.11 -12.67
N GLN A 277 6.33 11.93 -12.68
CA GLN A 277 6.18 13.05 -11.75
C GLN A 277 6.03 12.58 -10.31
N ILE A 278 5.24 11.54 -10.05
CA ILE A 278 5.07 10.96 -8.72
C ILE A 278 6.39 10.37 -8.22
N ALA A 279 7.12 9.64 -9.06
CA ALA A 279 8.43 9.12 -8.70
C ALA A 279 9.45 10.24 -8.40
N ALA A 280 9.52 11.25 -9.27
CA ALA A 280 10.42 12.40 -9.08
C ALA A 280 10.07 13.16 -7.77
N THR A 281 8.78 13.28 -7.45
CA THR A 281 8.33 13.87 -6.19
C THR A 281 8.81 13.06 -4.99
N CYS A 282 8.64 11.74 -4.99
CA CYS A 282 9.15 10.89 -3.92
C CYS A 282 10.68 10.99 -3.79
N LEU A 283 11.41 10.86 -4.89
CA LEU A 283 12.87 10.94 -4.96
C LEU A 283 13.44 12.27 -4.45
N SER A 284 12.70 13.37 -4.61
CA SER A 284 13.11 14.70 -4.14
C SER A 284 12.91 14.93 -2.63
N HIS A 285 12.23 14.02 -1.92
CA HIS A 285 11.91 14.13 -0.49
C HIS A 285 12.56 13.00 0.30
N ARG A 286 13.60 13.29 1.07
CA ARG A 286 14.35 12.28 1.86
C ARG A 286 13.48 11.38 2.75
N GLY A 287 12.34 11.86 3.20
CA GLY A 287 11.40 11.08 4.01
C GLY A 287 10.42 10.22 3.19
N CYS A 288 10.39 10.32 1.86
CA CYS A 288 9.69 9.37 1.00
C CYS A 288 10.65 8.21 0.71
N THR A 289 10.39 7.04 1.30
CA THR A 289 11.35 5.93 1.36
C THR A 289 10.90 4.69 0.61
N ALA A 290 9.67 4.68 0.10
CA ALA A 290 9.16 3.60 -0.76
C ALA A 290 8.13 4.10 -1.77
N LEU A 291 8.15 3.50 -2.97
CA LEU A 291 7.13 3.64 -4.00
C LEU A 291 6.67 2.25 -4.43
N GLN A 292 5.38 1.99 -4.29
CA GLN A 292 4.77 0.71 -4.59
C GLN A 292 3.55 0.88 -5.48
N THR A 293 3.38 -0.04 -6.43
CA THR A 293 2.19 -0.14 -7.27
C THR A 293 1.19 -1.15 -6.72
N TRP A 294 -0.10 -1.00 -7.01
CA TRP A 294 -1.11 -2.00 -6.65
C TRP A 294 -1.27 -3.03 -7.77
N GLY A 295 -0.33 -3.97 -7.82
CA GLY A 295 -0.07 -4.84 -8.97
C GLY A 295 0.90 -4.19 -9.96
N PHE A 296 1.44 -4.97 -10.91
CA PHE A 296 2.39 -4.46 -11.90
C PHE A 296 2.01 -4.74 -13.35
N THR A 297 1.08 -5.67 -13.60
CA THR A 297 0.58 -6.02 -14.92
C THR A 297 -0.93 -5.79 -15.03
N ASP A 298 -1.37 -5.22 -16.13
CA ASP A 298 -2.78 -4.99 -16.44
C ASP A 298 -3.61 -6.30 -16.44
N LYS A 299 -2.94 -7.45 -16.63
CA LYS A 299 -3.57 -8.78 -16.64
C LYS A 299 -4.36 -9.08 -15.36
N TYR A 300 -3.86 -8.61 -14.21
CA TYR A 300 -4.42 -8.88 -12.90
C TYR A 300 -4.87 -7.63 -12.14
N SER A 301 -4.93 -6.48 -12.81
CA SER A 301 -5.36 -5.23 -12.20
C SER A 301 -6.82 -5.28 -11.74
N TRP A 302 -7.08 -4.79 -10.54
CA TRP A 302 -8.44 -4.66 -9.97
C TRP A 302 -9.27 -3.58 -10.66
N ILE A 303 -8.63 -2.61 -11.31
CA ILE A 303 -9.26 -1.42 -11.91
C ILE A 303 -10.38 -1.77 -12.88
N ARG A 304 -10.14 -2.76 -13.76
CA ARG A 304 -11.15 -3.12 -14.77
C ARG A 304 -12.45 -3.62 -14.16
N SER A 305 -12.37 -4.45 -13.12
CA SER A 305 -13.57 -4.97 -12.44
C SER A 305 -14.26 -3.87 -11.63
N PHE A 306 -13.52 -3.06 -10.92
CA PHE A 306 -14.05 -1.97 -10.11
C PHE A 306 -14.81 -0.94 -10.95
N PHE A 307 -14.26 -0.53 -12.09
CA PHE A 307 -14.90 0.42 -13.02
C PHE A 307 -15.81 -0.25 -14.06
N ARG A 308 -16.16 -1.53 -13.92
CA ARG A 308 -17.05 -2.27 -14.81
C ARG A 308 -16.64 -2.15 -16.30
N GLY A 309 -15.32 -2.19 -16.56
CA GLY A 309 -14.74 -2.10 -17.88
C GLY A 309 -14.55 -0.68 -18.45
N ASN A 310 -15.02 0.37 -17.76
CA ASN A 310 -14.88 1.76 -18.25
C ASN A 310 -13.49 2.34 -18.08
N LYS A 311 -12.66 1.74 -17.22
CA LYS A 311 -11.25 2.06 -17.01
C LYS A 311 -10.42 0.79 -16.94
N GLY A 312 -9.13 0.92 -17.28
CA GLY A 312 -8.16 -0.19 -17.25
C GLY A 312 -6.77 0.30 -17.60
N SER A 313 -5.92 -0.60 -18.07
CA SER A 313 -4.54 -0.29 -18.50
C SER A 313 -3.78 0.59 -17.50
N ALA A 314 -3.91 0.28 -16.18
CA ALA A 314 -3.50 1.18 -15.12
C ALA A 314 -2.03 1.01 -14.69
N LEU A 315 -1.38 -0.11 -15.06
CA LEU A 315 -0.13 -0.56 -14.47
C LEU A 315 1.06 -0.46 -15.43
N LEU A 316 2.23 -0.90 -14.98
CA LEU A 316 3.51 -0.73 -15.66
C LEU A 316 3.71 -1.65 -16.86
N PHE A 317 3.12 -2.86 -16.80
CA PHE A 317 3.22 -3.88 -17.84
C PHE A 317 1.83 -4.21 -18.40
N ASP A 318 1.78 -4.54 -19.68
CA ASP A 318 0.55 -5.01 -20.32
C ASP A 318 0.19 -6.45 -19.91
N ASN A 319 -0.90 -6.99 -20.47
CA ASN A 319 -1.38 -8.36 -20.20
C ASN A 319 -0.40 -9.47 -20.66
N LYS A 320 0.65 -9.11 -21.40
CA LYS A 320 1.70 -10.02 -21.91
C LYS A 320 3.06 -9.74 -21.27
N TYR A 321 3.08 -8.94 -20.20
CA TYR A 321 4.31 -8.51 -19.51
C TYR A 321 5.26 -7.67 -20.37
N ASN A 322 4.77 -7.03 -21.45
CA ASN A 322 5.57 -6.04 -22.16
C ASN A 322 5.57 -4.72 -21.38
N PRO A 323 6.73 -4.06 -21.25
CA PRO A 323 6.84 -2.79 -20.54
C PRO A 323 6.11 -1.67 -21.31
N LYS A 324 5.21 -0.99 -20.63
CA LYS A 324 4.47 0.17 -21.14
C LYS A 324 5.31 1.45 -21.05
N PRO A 325 4.89 2.57 -21.67
CA PRO A 325 5.54 3.88 -21.46
C PRO A 325 5.67 4.25 -19.98
N ALA A 326 4.67 3.92 -19.14
CA ALA A 326 4.69 4.14 -17.69
C ALA A 326 5.89 3.47 -16.99
N TYR A 327 6.20 2.21 -17.35
CA TYR A 327 7.38 1.51 -16.81
C TYR A 327 8.68 2.25 -17.16
N ARG A 328 8.81 2.66 -18.43
CA ARG A 328 10.04 3.34 -18.90
C ARG A 328 10.23 4.68 -18.19
N ALA A 329 9.15 5.45 -18.05
CA ALA A 329 9.17 6.74 -17.37
C ALA A 329 9.48 6.62 -15.87
N LEU A 330 8.90 5.63 -15.19
CA LEU A 330 9.22 5.33 -13.80
C LEU A 330 10.68 4.93 -13.63
N LYS A 331 11.17 4.00 -14.45
CA LYS A 331 12.56 3.55 -14.40
C LYS A 331 13.55 4.69 -14.68
N GLU A 332 13.28 5.54 -15.67
CA GLU A 332 14.10 6.69 -16.01
C GLU A 332 14.18 7.69 -14.83
N ALA A 333 13.06 7.94 -14.13
CA ALA A 333 13.06 8.81 -12.96
C ALA A 333 14.00 8.29 -11.86
N PHE A 334 14.02 6.98 -11.60
CA PHE A 334 14.96 6.38 -10.65
C PHE A 334 16.41 6.42 -11.17
N GLY A 335 16.64 6.10 -12.44
CA GLY A 335 17.97 6.08 -13.04
C GLY A 335 18.68 7.45 -13.07
N THR A 336 17.91 8.52 -13.23
CA THR A 336 18.48 9.90 -13.19
C THR A 336 18.82 10.36 -11.77
N ALA A 337 18.28 9.69 -10.74
CA ALA A 337 18.49 10.07 -9.34
C ALA A 337 19.63 9.31 -8.65
N GLY A 338 20.02 8.13 -9.10
CA GLY A 338 20.78 7.24 -8.26
C GLY A 338 22.06 6.62 -8.76
N CYS A 339 22.10 6.05 -9.93
CA CYS A 339 23.32 5.42 -10.43
C CYS A 339 24.13 6.40 -11.29
N SER A 340 25.17 7.00 -10.71
CA SER A 340 26.26 7.47 -11.56
C SER A 340 26.94 6.28 -12.22
N PRO A 341 27.30 6.36 -13.51
CA PRO A 341 27.96 5.27 -14.23
C PRO A 341 29.30 4.88 -13.64
#